data_a8bfcc979acc17ba54ad3cd7ff79d83e
#
_entry.id   a8bfcc979acc17ba54ad3cd7ff79d83e
#
_cell.length_a   1.000
_cell.length_b   1.000
_cell.length_c   1.000
_cell.angle_alpha   90.00
_cell.angle_beta   90.00
_cell.angle_gamma   90.00
#
_symmetry.space_group_name_H-M   'P 1'
#
loop_
_entity.id
_entity.type
_entity.pdbx_description
1 polymer ?
#
loop_
_entity_poly.entity_id
_entity_poly.type
_entity_poly.pdbx_seq_one_letter_code
_entity_poly.pdbx_strand_id
1 'polypeptide(L)'
;MSAWSPIGHASSVIRGAWYLPERRQLDLLFTSGRRYVYSEVPLAVATSFAEAGSKGRFYNREIRNRFPCREVGRDRERRAA
;
A
#
# COMPACT_ATOMS: atom_id res chain seq x y z
N MET A 1 6.82 8.34 17.19
CA MET A 1 5.91 7.68 16.93
C MET A 1 5.81 7.35 15.57
N SER A 2 5.54 6.29 15.23
CA SER A 2 5.43 5.97 13.94
C SER A 2 4.16 6.35 13.40
N ALA A 3 4.11 6.75 12.20
CA ALA A 3 2.88 7.12 11.61
C ALA A 3 2.91 6.77 10.15
N TRP A 4 1.82 6.26 9.67
CA TRP A 4 1.70 5.96 8.27
C TRP A 4 1.48 7.27 7.54
N SER A 5 2.23 7.46 6.48
CA SER A 5 2.09 8.65 5.67
C SER A 5 1.22 8.35 4.47
N PRO A 6 0.20 9.14 4.23
CA PRO A 6 -0.65 8.92 3.06
C PRO A 6 0.12 9.19 1.78
N ILE A 7 -0.16 8.40 0.75
CA ILE A 7 0.51 8.54 -0.50
C ILE A 7 -0.47 8.96 -1.56
N GLY A 8 -0.44 10.19 -1.93
CA GLY A 8 -1.21 10.66 -3.03
C GLY A 8 -2.68 10.38 -2.95
N HIS A 9 -3.33 10.41 -4.08
CA HIS A 9 -4.74 10.21 -4.10
C HIS A 9 -5.08 8.93 -4.80
N ALA A 10 -6.31 8.54 -4.73
CA ALA A 10 -6.73 7.26 -5.22
C ALA A 10 -6.66 7.17 -6.72
N SER A 11 -6.49 5.99 -7.22
CA SER A 11 -6.58 5.71 -8.64
C SER A 11 -7.80 4.84 -8.85
N SER A 12 -8.00 4.38 -10.06
CA SER A 12 -9.16 3.53 -10.33
C SER A 12 -9.05 2.17 -9.67
N VAL A 13 -7.86 1.76 -9.29
CA VAL A 13 -7.66 0.44 -8.69
C VAL A 13 -7.30 0.57 -7.22
N ILE A 14 -6.53 1.56 -6.86
CA ILE A 14 -6.04 1.73 -5.51
C ILE A 14 -6.74 2.90 -4.86
N ARG A 15 -7.47 2.60 -3.77
CA ARG A 15 -8.24 3.61 -3.10
C ARG A 15 -7.43 4.41 -2.13
N GLY A 16 -6.43 3.84 -1.54
CA GLY A 16 -5.59 4.53 -0.60
C GLY A 16 -4.28 3.84 -0.43
N ALA A 17 -3.27 4.57 0.00
CA ALA A 17 -1.96 4.01 0.22
C ALA A 17 -1.27 4.77 1.35
N TRP A 18 -0.58 4.04 2.20
CA TRP A 18 0.14 4.63 3.32
C TRP A 18 1.47 3.93 3.45
N TYR A 19 2.49 4.66 3.81
CA TYR A 19 3.82 4.09 3.96
C TYR A 19 4.34 4.34 5.37
N LEU A 20 4.95 3.32 5.97
CA LEU A 20 5.52 3.42 7.29
C LEU A 20 7.02 3.25 7.15
N PRO A 21 7.77 4.34 7.12
CA PRO A 21 9.22 4.26 6.82
C PRO A 21 10.00 3.45 7.82
N GLU A 22 9.64 3.53 9.09
CA GLU A 22 10.39 2.83 10.10
C GLU A 22 10.35 1.35 9.93
N ARG A 23 9.32 0.82 9.33
CA ARG A 23 9.21 -0.59 9.11
C ARG A 23 9.27 -0.96 7.65
N ARG A 24 9.42 0.03 6.79
CA ARG A 24 9.48 -0.18 5.36
C ARG A 24 8.27 -0.96 4.87
N GLN A 25 7.11 -0.58 5.39
CA GLN A 25 5.87 -1.25 5.03
C GLN A 25 4.98 -0.31 4.24
N LEU A 26 4.36 -0.85 3.21
CA LEU A 26 3.45 -0.11 2.37
C LEU A 26 2.09 -0.77 2.48
N ASP A 27 1.10 -0.01 2.90
CA ASP A 27 -0.26 -0.50 3.10
C ASP A 27 -1.11 0.00 1.95
N LEU A 28 -1.72 -0.91 1.21
CA LEU A 28 -2.54 -0.55 0.07
C LEU A 28 -3.96 -1.00 0.28
N LEU A 29 -4.88 -0.07 0.07
CA LEU A 29 -6.30 -0.39 0.11
C LEU A 29 -6.82 -0.30 -1.31
N PHE A 30 -7.36 -1.38 -1.80
CA PHE A 30 -7.84 -1.44 -3.17
C PHE A 30 -9.32 -1.08 -3.24
N THR A 31 -9.78 -0.71 -4.42
CA THR A 31 -11.18 -0.32 -4.56
C THR A 31 -12.12 -1.49 -4.31
N SER A 32 -11.61 -2.71 -4.36
CA SER A 32 -12.41 -3.89 -4.03
C SER A 32 -12.67 -4.01 -2.54
N GLY A 33 -11.97 -3.22 -1.73
CA GLY A 33 -12.09 -3.30 -0.28
C GLY A 33 -11.01 -4.14 0.37
N ARG A 34 -10.18 -4.80 -0.42
CA ARG A 34 -9.11 -5.61 0.13
C ARG A 34 -7.94 -4.75 0.51
N ARG A 35 -7.24 -5.14 1.55
CA ARG A 35 -6.08 -4.43 2.03
C ARG A 35 -4.90 -5.36 2.10
N TYR A 36 -3.76 -4.89 1.67
CA TYR A 36 -2.53 -5.68 1.71
C TYR A 36 -1.44 -4.83 2.29
N VAL A 37 -0.58 -5.46 3.09
CA VAL A 37 0.60 -4.79 3.63
C VAL A 37 1.81 -5.43 2.98
N TYR A 38 2.61 -4.62 2.30
CA TYR A 38 3.83 -5.09 1.66
C TYR A 38 5.01 -4.74 2.56
N SER A 39 5.90 -5.69 2.76
CA SER A 39 7.04 -5.54 3.64
C SER A 39 8.31 -5.34 2.85
N GLU A 40 9.30 -4.77 3.51
CA GLU A 40 10.63 -4.60 2.90
C GLU A 40 10.59 -3.71 1.66
N VAL A 41 9.70 -2.74 1.68
CA VAL A 41 9.59 -1.79 0.58
C VAL A 41 10.49 -0.61 0.87
N PRO A 42 11.52 -0.38 0.06
CA PRO A 42 12.43 0.73 0.32
C PRO A 42 11.74 2.07 0.14
N LEU A 43 12.26 3.08 0.82
CA LEU A 43 11.70 4.41 0.68
C LEU A 43 11.70 4.87 -0.77
N ALA A 44 12.72 4.52 -1.53
CA ALA A 44 12.78 4.93 -2.93
C ALA A 44 11.59 4.41 -3.73
N VAL A 45 11.16 3.18 -3.45
CA VAL A 45 10.02 2.62 -4.15
C VAL A 45 8.75 3.33 -3.71
N ALA A 46 8.61 3.60 -2.42
CA ALA A 46 7.44 4.31 -1.93
C ALA A 46 7.36 5.71 -2.52
N THR A 47 8.49 6.38 -2.64
CA THR A 47 8.52 7.72 -3.20
C THR A 47 8.14 7.69 -4.68
N SER A 48 8.68 6.74 -5.41
CA SER A 48 8.35 6.61 -6.82
C SER A 48 6.88 6.29 -7.01
N PHE A 49 6.33 5.47 -6.14
CA PHE A 49 4.92 5.15 -6.21
C PHE A 49 4.09 6.41 -5.96
N ALA A 50 4.48 7.21 -4.99
CA ALA A 50 3.75 8.44 -4.68
C ALA A 50 3.77 9.40 -5.86
N GLU A 51 4.85 9.39 -6.61
CA GLU A 51 4.99 10.31 -7.73
C GLU A 51 4.48 9.75 -9.04
N ALA A 52 4.06 8.51 -9.06
CA ALA A 52 3.65 7.88 -10.30
C ALA A 52 2.38 8.52 -10.84
N GLY A 53 2.35 8.70 -12.14
CA GLY A 53 1.16 9.26 -12.76
C GLY A 53 0.00 8.27 -12.74
N SER A 54 0.30 6.99 -12.77
CA SER A 54 -0.72 5.97 -12.64
C SER A 54 -0.30 5.01 -11.54
N LYS A 55 -1.02 5.07 -10.42
CA LYS A 55 -0.71 4.23 -9.28
C LYS A 55 -0.93 2.76 -9.62
N GLY A 56 -1.96 2.47 -10.37
CA GLY A 56 -2.26 1.09 -10.72
C GLY A 56 -1.19 0.48 -11.60
N ARG A 57 -0.68 1.23 -12.56
CA ARG A 57 0.37 0.72 -13.41
C ARG A 57 1.65 0.54 -12.66
N PHE A 58 1.99 1.50 -11.80
CA PHE A 58 3.20 1.39 -11.01
C PHE A 58 3.11 0.16 -10.11
N TYR A 59 1.96 -0.04 -9.48
CA TYR A 59 1.76 -1.18 -8.61
C TYR A 59 1.99 -2.48 -9.38
N ASN A 60 1.39 -2.61 -10.54
CA ASN A 60 1.54 -3.85 -11.31
C ASN A 60 2.96 -4.10 -11.75
N ARG A 61 3.69 -3.04 -12.06
CA ARG A 61 5.04 -3.20 -12.60
C ARG A 61 6.09 -3.32 -11.52
N GLU A 62 5.96 -2.55 -10.44
CA GLU A 62 7.03 -2.43 -9.48
C GLU A 62 6.75 -3.03 -8.10
N ILE A 63 5.53 -3.28 -7.75
CA ILE A 63 5.19 -3.73 -6.41
C ILE A 63 4.61 -5.13 -6.38
N ARG A 64 3.68 -5.39 -7.28
CA ARG A 64 3.01 -6.67 -7.29
C ARG A 64 4.01 -7.78 -7.51
N ASN A 65 3.98 -8.79 -6.65
CA ASN A 65 4.86 -9.94 -6.71
C ASN A 65 6.34 -9.61 -6.59
N ARG A 66 6.65 -8.42 -6.07
CA ARG A 66 8.04 -8.05 -5.89
C ARG A 66 8.44 -7.95 -4.44
N PHE A 67 7.50 -7.85 -3.53
CA PHE A 67 7.78 -7.74 -2.11
C PHE A 67 6.89 -8.68 -1.35
N PRO A 68 7.32 -9.14 -0.18
CA PRO A 68 6.46 -9.96 0.65
C PRO A 68 5.21 -9.18 1.02
N CYS A 69 4.07 -9.83 0.99
CA CYS A 69 2.86 -9.14 1.38
C CYS A 69 1.89 -10.10 2.04
N ARG A 70 0.97 -9.55 2.80
CA ARG A 70 -0.08 -10.34 3.37
C ARG A 70 -1.36 -9.54 3.30
N GLU A 71 -2.46 -10.21 3.16
CA GLU A 71 -3.75 -9.55 3.14
C GLU A 71 -4.18 -9.28 4.57
N VAL A 72 -4.57 -8.05 4.86
CA VAL A 72 -5.08 -7.69 6.15
C VAL A 72 -6.58 -7.73 6.02
N GLY A 73 -7.26 -8.23 6.94
CA GLY A 73 -8.69 -8.36 6.85
C GLY A 73 -9.36 -7.08 6.53
N ARG A 74 -10.49 -7.09 5.87
CA ARG A 74 -11.11 -5.92 5.58
C ARG A 74 -11.69 -5.43 6.77
N ASP A 75 -12.70 -5.21 6.89
CA ASP A 75 -13.17 -4.63 8.02
C ASP A 75 -13.43 -5.57 9.00
N ARG A 76 -13.41 -6.67 8.77
CA ARG A 76 -13.77 -7.50 9.61
C ARG A 76 -12.97 -7.66 10.62
N GLU A 77 -11.91 -7.37 10.45
CA GLU A 77 -11.14 -7.66 11.42
C GLU A 77 -11.56 -7.03 12.53
N ARG A 78 -12.17 -6.13 12.42
CA ARG A 78 -12.49 -5.53 13.51
C ARG A 78 -13.43 -6.26 14.08
N ARG A 79 -14.08 -6.87 13.57
CA ARG A 79 -15.02 -7.46 14.10
C ARG A 79 -14.65 -8.48 14.72
N ALA A 80 -13.82 -8.70 14.47
CA ALA A 80 -13.54 -9.78 14.99
C ALA A 80 -13.64 -9.65 16.25
N ALA A 81 -13.79 -9.13 16.42
CA ALA A 81 -13.73 -9.18 17.54
C ALA A 81 -14.39 -9.63 17.99
#